data_a1c193de90280b44d54adfcbdbeafb85
#
_entry.id   a1c193de90280b44d54adfcbdbeafb85
#
_cell.length_a   1.000
_cell.length_b   1.000
_cell.length_c   1.000
_cell.angle_alpha   90.00
_cell.angle_beta   90.00
_cell.angle_gamma   90.00
#
_symmetry.space_group_name_H-M   'P 1'
#
loop_
_entity.id
_entity.type
_entity.pdbx_description
1 polymer ?
#
loop_
_entity_poly.entity_id
_entity_poly.type
_entity_poly.pdbx_seq_one_letter_code
_entity_poly.pdbx_strand_id
1 'polypeptide(L)'
;MNPYLSEKARGEIPGFLKWLRNAGLAFCIFCAFGGVYTLGLDLQAKDTSHVGGYLLWIVVGAVPLALFARGEARRYHARTIARRVESYNGAEVPLRWLYNRVGMDAKDLAWYFENGYFANLSLDLDQKVVRKRTVPRYDPKRG
;
A
#
# COMPACT_ATOMS: atom_id res chain seq x y z
N MET A 1 -12.85 8.83 10.18
CA MET A 1 -11.81 7.77 10.14
C MET A 1 -12.50 6.45 9.84
N ASN A 2 -12.05 5.65 8.84
CA ASN A 2 -12.74 4.42 8.46
C ASN A 2 -12.47 3.33 9.51
N PRO A 3 -13.49 2.80 10.21
CA PRO A 3 -13.32 1.85 11.31
C PRO A 3 -12.88 0.45 10.84
N TYR A 4 -12.95 0.19 9.55
CA TYR A 4 -12.62 -1.10 8.94
C TYR A 4 -11.15 -1.23 8.52
N LEU A 5 -10.35 -0.16 8.64
CA LEU A 5 -8.93 -0.18 8.31
C LEU A 5 -8.07 -0.44 9.56
N SER A 6 -7.13 -1.37 9.43
CA SER A 6 -6.08 -1.56 10.43
C SER A 6 -5.07 -0.40 10.42
N GLU A 7 -4.26 -0.27 11.46
CA GLU A 7 -3.15 0.70 11.52
C GLU A 7 -2.20 0.55 10.35
N LYS A 8 -1.90 -0.69 9.96
CA LYS A 8 -1.09 -1.02 8.79
C LYS A 8 -1.62 -0.40 7.50
N ALA A 9 -2.94 -0.47 7.28
CA ALA A 9 -3.59 0.08 6.09
C ALA A 9 -3.73 1.60 6.13
N ARG A 10 -3.84 2.18 7.34
CA ARG A 10 -3.86 3.64 7.52
C ARG A 10 -2.52 4.27 7.18
N GLY A 11 -1.43 3.55 7.46
CA GLY A 11 -0.07 4.05 7.21
C GLY A 11 0.29 5.21 8.14
N GLU A 12 -0.31 5.24 9.33
CA GLU A 12 0.02 6.22 10.36
C GLU A 12 1.43 5.95 10.87
N ILE A 13 2.32 6.89 10.64
CA ILE A 13 3.72 6.82 11.06
C ILE A 13 3.98 8.06 11.94
N PRO A 14 4.67 7.92 13.08
CA PRO A 14 5.09 9.06 13.89
C PRO A 14 5.81 10.12 13.06
N GLY A 15 5.63 11.40 13.39
CA GLY A 15 6.10 12.54 12.57
C GLY A 15 7.59 12.45 12.22
N PHE A 16 8.44 12.05 13.18
CA PHE A 16 9.87 11.87 12.94
C PHE A 16 10.15 10.77 11.90
N LEU A 17 9.50 9.61 12.01
CA LEU A 17 9.67 8.52 11.05
C LEU A 17 9.13 8.90 9.65
N LYS A 18 8.11 9.75 9.60
CA LYS A 18 7.60 10.30 8.33
C LYS A 18 8.64 11.17 7.66
N TRP A 19 9.31 12.04 8.41
CA TRP A 19 10.41 12.86 7.90
C TRP A 19 11.57 11.98 7.40
N LEU A 20 12.02 11.01 8.21
CA LEU A 20 13.10 10.09 7.84
C LEU A 20 12.76 9.29 6.58
N ARG A 21 11.53 8.81 6.47
CA ARG A 21 11.03 8.15 5.26
C ARG A 21 11.12 9.05 4.04
N ASN A 22 10.66 10.30 4.14
CA ASN A 22 10.66 11.23 3.01
C ASN A 22 12.08 11.61 2.60
N ALA A 23 12.99 11.81 3.54
CA ALA A 23 14.40 12.03 3.27
C ALA A 23 15.05 10.82 2.57
N GLY A 24 14.75 9.61 3.05
CA GLY A 24 15.21 8.36 2.41
C GLY A 24 14.69 8.21 0.98
N LEU A 25 13.42 8.52 0.73
CA LEU A 25 12.84 8.49 -0.61
C LEU A 25 13.50 9.52 -1.54
N ALA A 26 13.74 10.76 -1.06
CA ALA A 26 14.44 11.77 -1.82
C ALA A 26 15.86 11.32 -2.19
N PHE A 27 16.59 10.70 -1.26
CA PHE A 27 17.89 10.12 -1.51
C PHE A 27 17.84 9.00 -2.57
N CYS A 28 16.86 8.08 -2.47
CA CYS A 28 16.68 7.02 -3.47
C CYS A 28 16.38 7.58 -4.87
N ILE A 29 15.56 8.64 -4.96
CA ILE A 29 15.28 9.33 -6.23
C ILE A 29 16.57 9.93 -6.78
N PHE A 30 17.35 10.62 -5.95
CA PHE A 30 18.63 11.20 -6.36
C PHE A 30 19.60 10.13 -6.88
N CYS A 31 19.73 8.98 -6.19
CA CYS A 31 20.59 7.87 -6.62
C CYS A 31 20.12 7.30 -7.97
N ALA A 32 18.83 7.03 -8.13
CA ALA A 32 18.30 6.45 -9.36
C ALA A 32 18.48 7.38 -10.56
N PHE A 33 18.05 8.65 -10.44
CA PHE A 33 18.16 9.62 -11.55
C PHE A 33 19.59 10.06 -11.80
N GLY A 34 20.40 10.28 -10.75
CA GLY A 34 21.81 10.61 -10.88
C GLY A 34 22.59 9.50 -11.60
N GLY A 35 22.34 8.24 -11.22
CA GLY A 35 22.96 7.09 -11.88
C GLY A 35 22.58 6.97 -13.35
N VAL A 36 21.30 7.17 -13.70
CA VAL A 36 20.85 7.16 -15.12
C VAL A 36 21.47 8.32 -15.90
N TYR A 37 21.50 9.52 -15.32
CA TYR A 37 22.05 10.71 -15.97
C TYR A 37 23.54 10.56 -16.27
N THR A 38 24.35 10.16 -15.28
CA THR A 38 25.79 9.97 -15.44
C THR A 38 26.13 8.85 -16.41
N LEU A 39 25.38 7.72 -16.32
CA LEU A 39 25.51 6.63 -17.29
C LEU A 39 25.25 7.11 -18.73
N GLY A 40 24.22 7.95 -18.92
CA GLY A 40 23.90 8.53 -20.22
C GLY A 40 25.05 9.40 -20.80
N LEU A 41 25.68 10.22 -19.95
CA LEU A 41 26.81 11.04 -20.36
C LEU A 41 28.05 10.21 -20.76
N ASP A 42 28.38 9.18 -19.96
CA ASP A 42 29.54 8.34 -20.24
C ASP A 42 29.33 7.47 -21.48
N LEU A 43 28.14 6.98 -21.72
CA LEU A 43 27.82 6.26 -22.96
C LEU A 43 27.92 7.15 -24.19
N GLN A 44 27.55 8.44 -24.11
CA GLN A 44 27.76 9.41 -25.20
C GLN A 44 29.25 9.66 -25.43
N ALA A 45 30.04 9.72 -24.37
CA ALA A 45 31.50 9.86 -24.44
C ALA A 45 32.21 8.56 -24.86
N LYS A 46 31.46 7.43 -25.04
CA LYS A 46 32.01 6.08 -25.27
C LYS A 46 32.96 5.59 -24.18
N ASP A 47 32.83 6.13 -22.97
CA ASP A 47 33.54 5.68 -21.79
C ASP A 47 32.67 4.66 -21.03
N THR A 48 33.16 3.44 -20.90
CA THR A 48 32.47 2.36 -20.21
C THR A 48 33.14 1.96 -18.89
N SER A 49 34.16 2.70 -18.47
CA SER A 49 34.97 2.34 -17.27
C SER A 49 34.17 2.36 -15.97
N HIS A 50 33.12 3.19 -15.87
CA HIS A 50 32.32 3.38 -14.65
C HIS A 50 30.90 2.80 -14.71
N VAL A 51 30.52 2.13 -15.80
CA VAL A 51 29.16 1.60 -16.02
C VAL A 51 28.67 0.73 -14.85
N GLY A 52 29.52 -0.14 -14.30
CA GLY A 52 29.16 -0.99 -13.16
C GLY A 52 28.80 -0.20 -11.90
N GLY A 53 29.52 0.91 -11.64
CA GLY A 53 29.23 1.81 -10.50
C GLY A 53 27.89 2.51 -10.67
N TYR A 54 27.56 3.02 -11.84
CA TYR A 54 26.28 3.69 -12.10
C TYR A 54 25.10 2.73 -12.03
N LEU A 55 25.24 1.51 -12.52
CA LEU A 55 24.22 0.48 -12.39
C LEU A 55 23.92 0.16 -10.92
N LEU A 56 24.96 0.09 -10.08
CA LEU A 56 24.79 -0.08 -8.65
C LEU A 56 23.96 1.06 -8.03
N TRP A 57 24.25 2.32 -8.35
CA TRP A 57 23.50 3.48 -7.87
C TRP A 57 22.05 3.46 -8.32
N ILE A 58 21.79 3.08 -9.58
CA ILE A 58 20.42 2.92 -10.09
C ILE A 58 19.67 1.87 -9.30
N VAL A 59 20.26 0.70 -9.03
CA VAL A 59 19.63 -0.37 -8.27
C VAL A 59 19.37 0.05 -6.83
N VAL A 60 20.35 0.68 -6.16
CA VAL A 60 20.21 1.19 -4.77
C VAL A 60 19.09 2.21 -4.67
N GLY A 61 18.86 3.03 -5.69
CA GLY A 61 17.75 3.97 -5.72
C GLY A 61 16.41 3.31 -6.11
N ALA A 62 16.39 2.56 -7.21
CA ALA A 62 15.15 2.05 -7.82
C ALA A 62 14.47 0.97 -7.00
N VAL A 63 15.22 0.05 -6.38
CA VAL A 63 14.62 -1.07 -5.61
C VAL A 63 13.81 -0.59 -4.41
N PRO A 64 14.34 0.27 -3.51
CA PRO A 64 13.54 0.80 -2.41
C PRO A 64 12.32 1.60 -2.87
N LEU A 65 12.44 2.39 -3.96
CA LEU A 65 11.32 3.13 -4.54
C LEU A 65 10.22 2.20 -5.03
N ALA A 66 10.58 1.12 -5.72
CA ALA A 66 9.62 0.13 -6.20
C ALA A 66 8.91 -0.58 -5.04
N LEU A 67 9.64 -0.96 -3.99
CA LEU A 67 9.06 -1.57 -2.80
C LEU A 67 8.12 -0.60 -2.06
N PHE A 68 8.50 0.66 -1.96
CA PHE A 68 7.65 1.70 -1.37
C PHE A 68 6.38 1.90 -2.20
N ALA A 69 6.50 2.08 -3.51
CA ALA A 69 5.35 2.26 -4.41
C ALA A 69 4.37 1.07 -4.32
N ARG A 70 4.91 -0.16 -4.26
CA ARG A 70 4.10 -1.37 -4.07
C ARG A 70 3.36 -1.36 -2.73
N GLY A 71 4.02 -0.90 -1.67
CA GLY A 71 3.40 -0.76 -0.33
C GLY A 71 2.25 0.26 -0.34
N GLU A 72 2.45 1.43 -0.94
CA GLU A 72 1.41 2.46 -1.05
C GLU A 72 0.25 2.02 -1.94
N ALA A 73 0.51 1.35 -3.05
CA ALA A 73 -0.53 0.78 -3.90
C ALA A 73 -1.42 -0.20 -3.11
N ARG A 74 -0.83 -1.09 -2.31
CA ARG A 74 -1.57 -2.01 -1.44
C ARG A 74 -2.45 -1.27 -0.42
N ARG A 75 -1.93 -0.23 0.22
CA ARG A 75 -2.70 0.61 1.15
C ARG A 75 -3.84 1.32 0.45
N TYR A 76 -3.60 1.85 -0.74
CA TYR A 76 -4.64 2.48 -1.56
C TYR A 76 -5.77 1.50 -1.88
N HIS A 77 -5.46 0.29 -2.31
CA HIS A 77 -6.45 -0.75 -2.58
C HIS A 77 -7.22 -1.14 -1.31
N ALA A 78 -6.55 -1.34 -0.18
CA ALA A 78 -7.21 -1.63 1.09
C ALA A 78 -8.20 -0.52 1.49
N ARG A 79 -7.82 0.75 1.33
CA ARG A 79 -8.70 1.90 1.59
C ARG A 79 -9.90 1.92 0.65
N THR A 80 -9.70 1.56 -0.62
CA THR A 80 -10.79 1.47 -1.60
C THR A 80 -11.77 0.37 -1.23
N ILE A 81 -11.28 -0.83 -0.89
CA ILE A 81 -12.11 -1.95 -0.43
C ILE A 81 -12.92 -1.52 0.81
N ALA A 82 -12.26 -0.96 1.83
CA ALA A 82 -12.92 -0.55 3.06
C ALA A 82 -14.02 0.50 2.83
N ARG A 83 -13.80 1.48 1.95
CA ARG A 83 -14.83 2.48 1.57
C ARG A 83 -16.02 1.82 0.87
N ARG A 84 -15.77 0.85 0.01
CA ARG A 84 -16.86 0.12 -0.67
C ARG A 84 -17.65 -0.72 0.32
N VAL A 85 -16.98 -1.44 1.22
CA VAL A 85 -17.66 -2.17 2.29
C VAL A 85 -18.48 -1.23 3.18
N GLU A 86 -17.94 -0.06 3.54
CA GLU A 86 -18.66 0.95 4.34
C GLU A 86 -19.93 1.44 3.64
N SER A 87 -19.86 1.69 2.33
CA SER A 87 -20.99 2.19 1.53
C SER A 87 -22.11 1.17 1.30
N TYR A 88 -21.90 -0.09 1.62
CA TYR A 88 -22.91 -1.13 1.48
C TYR A 88 -23.90 -1.11 2.67
N ASN A 89 -25.21 -1.04 2.40
CA ASN A 89 -26.25 -1.02 3.43
C ASN A 89 -26.57 -2.44 3.93
N GLY A 90 -25.70 -3.01 4.75
CA GLY A 90 -25.92 -4.34 5.33
C GLY A 90 -24.73 -4.76 6.19
N ALA A 91 -24.96 -5.69 7.10
CA ALA A 91 -23.91 -6.28 7.94
C ALA A 91 -23.03 -7.27 7.16
N GLU A 92 -23.59 -7.85 6.12
CA GLU A 92 -22.92 -8.82 5.25
C GLU A 92 -22.85 -8.27 3.82
N VAL A 93 -21.64 -8.22 3.27
CA VAL A 93 -21.37 -7.71 1.92
C VAL A 93 -21.09 -8.90 1.02
N PRO A 94 -21.92 -9.18 -0.02
CA PRO A 94 -21.66 -10.28 -0.94
C PRO A 94 -20.35 -10.10 -1.69
N LEU A 95 -19.50 -11.12 -1.75
CA LEU A 95 -18.20 -11.06 -2.42
C LEU A 95 -18.35 -10.70 -3.90
N ARG A 96 -19.36 -11.26 -4.59
CA ARG A 96 -19.63 -10.93 -6.00
C ARG A 96 -19.88 -9.44 -6.22
N TRP A 97 -20.62 -8.80 -5.31
CA TRP A 97 -20.86 -7.36 -5.38
C TRP A 97 -19.55 -6.58 -5.19
N LEU A 98 -18.72 -7.01 -4.21
CA LEU A 98 -17.45 -6.36 -3.90
C LEU A 98 -16.45 -6.51 -5.06
N TYR A 99 -16.32 -7.70 -5.65
CA TYR A 99 -15.44 -7.95 -6.79
C TYR A 99 -15.78 -7.04 -7.98
N ASN A 100 -17.05 -6.92 -8.33
CA ASN A 100 -17.50 -6.09 -9.43
C ASN A 100 -17.22 -4.59 -9.20
N ARG A 101 -17.14 -4.16 -7.93
CA ARG A 101 -16.92 -2.74 -7.58
C ARG A 101 -15.46 -2.38 -7.40
N VAL A 102 -14.64 -3.35 -7.06
CA VAL A 102 -13.21 -3.13 -6.76
C VAL A 102 -12.32 -3.61 -7.91
N GLY A 103 -12.81 -4.50 -8.77
CA GLY A 103 -12.05 -5.07 -9.89
C GLY A 103 -10.95 -6.03 -9.42
N MET A 104 -11.17 -6.71 -8.29
CA MET A 104 -10.26 -7.71 -7.73
C MET A 104 -10.89 -9.08 -7.74
N ASP A 105 -10.07 -10.13 -7.80
CA ASP A 105 -10.53 -11.50 -7.64
C ASP A 105 -10.57 -11.95 -6.16
N ALA A 106 -11.09 -13.16 -5.93
CA ALA A 106 -11.23 -13.74 -4.59
C ALA A 106 -9.89 -13.93 -3.89
N LYS A 107 -8.87 -14.32 -4.63
CA LYS A 107 -7.53 -14.62 -4.10
C LYS A 107 -6.85 -13.35 -3.64
N ASP A 108 -6.91 -12.30 -4.44
CA ASP A 108 -6.34 -11.01 -4.09
C ASP A 108 -7.03 -10.41 -2.87
N LEU A 109 -8.37 -10.50 -2.80
CA LEU A 109 -9.11 -10.02 -1.63
C LEU A 109 -8.73 -10.79 -0.38
N ALA A 110 -8.69 -12.13 -0.42
CA ALA A 110 -8.29 -12.98 0.70
C ALA A 110 -6.91 -12.60 1.21
N TRP A 111 -5.96 -12.33 0.31
CA TRP A 111 -4.62 -11.88 0.66
C TRP A 111 -4.62 -10.63 1.57
N TYR A 112 -5.49 -9.64 1.31
CA TYR A 112 -5.59 -8.44 2.16
C TYR A 112 -6.10 -8.75 3.56
N PHE A 113 -7.04 -9.71 3.71
CA PHE A 113 -7.55 -10.15 5.01
C PHE A 113 -6.47 -10.92 5.80
N GLU A 114 -5.80 -11.88 5.17
CA GLU A 114 -4.74 -12.68 5.76
C GLU A 114 -3.54 -11.82 6.21
N ASN A 115 -3.23 -10.79 5.45
CA ASN A 115 -2.15 -9.87 5.75
C ASN A 115 -2.52 -8.73 6.71
N GLY A 116 -3.71 -8.75 7.31
CA GLY A 116 -4.11 -7.85 8.39
C GLY A 116 -4.30 -6.39 7.94
N TYR A 117 -4.78 -6.15 6.72
CA TYR A 117 -5.10 -4.80 6.26
C TYR A 117 -6.44 -4.29 6.81
N PHE A 118 -7.30 -5.17 7.30
CA PHE A 118 -8.61 -4.82 7.82
C PHE A 118 -8.72 -5.06 9.31
N ALA A 119 -9.44 -4.14 9.97
CA ALA A 119 -9.94 -4.29 11.33
C ALA A 119 -11.48 -4.37 11.26
N ASN A 120 -12.11 -5.08 12.20
CA ASN A 120 -13.57 -5.18 12.30
C ASN A 120 -14.28 -5.70 11.02
N LEU A 121 -13.55 -6.39 10.15
CA LEU A 121 -14.09 -7.14 9.03
C LEU A 121 -13.63 -8.59 9.15
N SER A 122 -14.48 -9.51 8.74
CA SER A 122 -14.12 -10.93 8.58
C SER A 122 -14.56 -11.41 7.19
N LEU A 123 -13.69 -12.19 6.55
CA LEU A 123 -13.98 -12.82 5.28
C LEU A 123 -14.48 -14.24 5.53
N ASP A 124 -15.65 -14.56 5.00
CA ASP A 124 -16.22 -15.89 4.99
C ASP A 124 -16.29 -16.37 3.54
N LEU A 125 -15.35 -17.25 3.18
CA LEU A 125 -15.23 -17.76 1.82
C LEU A 125 -16.32 -18.80 1.51
N ASP A 126 -16.78 -19.54 2.50
CA ASP A 126 -17.81 -20.58 2.33
C ASP A 126 -19.17 -19.95 2.02
N GLN A 127 -19.51 -18.90 2.74
CA GLN A 127 -20.74 -18.13 2.50
C GLN A 127 -20.58 -17.05 1.44
N LYS A 128 -19.36 -16.82 0.96
CA LYS A 128 -19.03 -15.79 -0.05
C LYS A 128 -19.45 -14.39 0.38
N VAL A 129 -19.19 -14.04 1.63
CA VAL A 129 -19.53 -12.72 2.21
C VAL A 129 -18.35 -12.13 3.00
N VAL A 130 -18.34 -10.80 3.08
CA VAL A 130 -17.53 -10.05 4.06
C VAL A 130 -18.47 -9.57 5.15
N ARG A 131 -18.24 -9.97 6.37
CA ARG A 131 -19.03 -9.55 7.54
C ARG A 131 -18.43 -8.34 8.23
N LYS A 132 -19.25 -7.36 8.50
CA LYS A 132 -18.92 -6.21 9.32
C LYS A 132 -19.10 -6.58 10.78
N ARG A 133 -18.04 -6.56 11.57
CA ARG A 133 -18.15 -6.67 13.03
C ARG A 133 -18.66 -5.33 13.56
N THR A 134 -19.66 -5.37 14.42
CA THR A 134 -20.19 -4.17 15.06
C THR A 134 -19.09 -3.53 15.91
N VAL A 135 -18.62 -2.36 15.50
CA VAL A 135 -17.76 -1.55 16.34
C VAL A 135 -18.63 -0.96 17.44
N PRO A 136 -18.36 -1.21 18.73
CA PRO A 136 -19.10 -0.54 19.79
C PRO A 136 -18.99 0.97 19.55
N ARG A 137 -20.10 1.64 19.30
CA ARG A 137 -20.10 3.11 19.28
C ARG A 137 -19.66 3.54 20.67
N TYR A 138 -18.52 4.21 20.76
CA TYR A 138 -18.15 4.90 21.99
C TYR A 138 -19.27 5.89 22.31
N ASP A 139 -20.02 5.62 23.36
CA ASP A 139 -21.04 6.53 23.87
C ASP A 139 -20.35 7.49 24.86
N PRO A 140 -20.11 8.76 24.48
CA PRO A 140 -19.43 9.72 25.34
C PRO A 140 -20.23 10.08 26.59
N LYS A 141 -21.48 9.59 26.73
CA LYS A 141 -22.35 9.84 27.89
C LYS A 141 -22.24 8.77 28.98
N ARG A 142 -21.40 7.75 28.83
CA ARG A 142 -21.18 6.68 29.82
C ARG A 142 -19.79 6.72 30.47
N GLY A 143 -19.10 7.86 30.41
CA GLY A 143 -17.86 8.13 31.15
C GLY A 143 -18.07 9.16 32.21
#